data_068ebe15de67aea1b62eab472b62134e
#
_entry.id   068ebe15de67aea1b62eab472b62134e
#
_cell.length_a   1.000
_cell.length_b   1.000
_cell.length_c   1.000
_cell.angle_alpha   90.00
_cell.angle_beta   90.00
_cell.angle_gamma   90.00
#
_symmetry.space_group_name_H-M   'P 1'
#
loop_
_entity.id
_entity.type
_entity.pdbx_description
1 polymer ?
#
loop_
_entity_poly.entity_id
_entity_poly.type
_entity_poly.pdbx_seq_one_letter_code
_entity_poly.pdbx_strand_id
1 'polypeptide(L)'
;GPHVLMIHGGPQGGPAGGAGGFAAQKALADRGWQLVLPDRPGHGSSPSRGAEDMEVDALWVAEMLGESSHLVGHSYGGLVALAAAGFRPDAVKSLTLIEAPVYSAAADDPAVQAFQVEQARIQSSDIAPLPKLMQFSQLVMIPREDRGNPPTMEQLTAMGAGLATMRSPDDWDSRPALTTVLQAKIPVLAVTGGGNPAFGAIGEGLARMTSGRHIVIRSGHHLPQLIAGQFNDAIDAFMRDAERTYPGRRSPAPQP
;
A
#
# COMPACT_ATOMS: atom_id res chain seq x y z
N GLY A 1 3.86 -22.98 -0.58
CA GLY A 1 4.77 -21.86 -0.92
C GLY A 1 4.76 -20.78 0.15
N PRO A 2 5.72 -19.82 0.12
CA PRO A 2 5.73 -18.73 1.09
C PRO A 2 4.50 -17.82 0.92
N HIS A 3 4.03 -17.23 2.03
CA HIS A 3 2.87 -16.38 2.06
C HIS A 3 3.18 -14.96 1.57
N VAL A 4 2.27 -14.39 0.76
CA VAL A 4 2.31 -12.99 0.30
C VAL A 4 0.97 -12.36 0.64
N LEU A 5 0.97 -11.40 1.54
CA LEU A 5 -0.20 -10.62 1.94
C LEU A 5 -0.19 -9.28 1.20
N MET A 6 -1.23 -9.00 0.40
CA MET A 6 -1.32 -7.80 -0.43
C MET A 6 -2.47 -6.91 0.01
N ILE A 7 -2.15 -5.71 0.46
CA ILE A 7 -3.07 -4.73 1.02
C ILE A 7 -3.35 -3.61 0.01
N HIS A 8 -4.59 -3.55 -0.46
CA HIS A 8 -5.01 -2.58 -1.47
C HIS A 8 -5.18 -1.16 -0.90
N GLY A 9 -5.20 -0.16 -1.78
CA GLY A 9 -5.47 1.24 -1.49
C GLY A 9 -6.92 1.65 -1.71
N GLY A 10 -7.13 2.95 -1.80
CA GLY A 10 -8.43 3.60 -2.04
C GLY A 10 -9.23 3.82 -0.76
N PRO A 11 -10.20 4.75 -0.78
CA PRO A 11 -11.12 5.00 0.33
C PRO A 11 -12.19 3.91 0.41
N GLN A 12 -12.73 3.66 1.61
CA GLN A 12 -13.82 2.71 1.82
C GLN A 12 -15.09 3.05 1.01
N GLY A 13 -15.98 2.07 0.86
CA GLY A 13 -17.19 2.18 0.03
C GLY A 13 -17.00 1.68 -1.40
N GLY A 14 -15.78 1.33 -1.80
CA GLY A 14 -15.47 0.80 -3.12
C GLY A 14 -15.80 -0.69 -3.30
N PRO A 15 -15.61 -1.22 -4.53
CA PRO A 15 -15.73 -2.64 -4.80
C PRO A 15 -14.64 -3.46 -4.10
N ALA A 16 -14.66 -4.79 -4.26
CA ALA A 16 -13.64 -5.70 -3.73
C ALA A 16 -12.22 -5.25 -4.13
N GLY A 17 -11.49 -4.70 -3.16
CA GLY A 17 -10.19 -4.06 -3.39
C GLY A 17 -9.03 -5.04 -3.49
N GLY A 18 -9.03 -6.10 -2.67
CA GLY A 18 -7.98 -7.12 -2.69
C GLY A 18 -7.95 -7.89 -4.00
N ALA A 19 -9.09 -8.50 -4.37
CA ALA A 19 -9.20 -9.27 -5.60
C ALA A 19 -9.15 -8.41 -6.88
N GLY A 20 -9.62 -7.15 -6.81
CA GLY A 20 -9.64 -6.22 -7.94
C GLY A 20 -8.33 -5.47 -8.12
N GLY A 21 -7.80 -4.87 -7.05
CA GLY A 21 -6.56 -4.08 -7.08
C GLY A 21 -5.30 -4.88 -7.42
N PHE A 22 -5.34 -6.19 -7.13
CA PHE A 22 -4.24 -7.12 -7.38
C PHE A 22 -4.60 -8.27 -8.33
N ALA A 23 -5.61 -8.09 -9.19
CA ALA A 23 -6.03 -9.13 -10.13
C ALA A 23 -4.88 -9.65 -11.00
N ALA A 24 -4.02 -8.75 -11.48
CA ALA A 24 -2.88 -9.07 -12.32
C ALA A 24 -1.76 -9.83 -11.58
N GLN A 25 -1.71 -9.75 -10.24
CA GLN A 25 -0.74 -10.42 -9.40
C GLN A 25 -1.13 -11.87 -9.08
N LYS A 26 -2.35 -12.29 -9.40
CA LYS A 26 -2.77 -13.69 -9.23
C LYS A 26 -1.85 -14.68 -9.95
N ALA A 27 -1.22 -14.27 -11.06
CA ALA A 27 -0.21 -15.06 -11.77
C ALA A 27 1.03 -15.41 -10.92
N LEU A 28 1.28 -14.74 -9.80
CA LEU A 28 2.35 -15.11 -8.87
C LEU A 28 2.09 -16.45 -8.18
N ALA A 29 0.82 -16.89 -8.09
CA ALA A 29 0.49 -18.21 -7.56
C ALA A 29 1.11 -19.34 -8.42
N ASP A 30 1.14 -19.18 -9.75
CA ASP A 30 1.77 -20.12 -10.67
C ASP A 30 3.30 -20.18 -10.49
N ARG A 31 3.87 -19.15 -9.85
CA ARG A 31 5.30 -19.10 -9.47
C ARG A 31 5.57 -19.68 -8.08
N GLY A 32 4.56 -20.26 -7.42
CA GLY A 32 4.67 -20.95 -6.13
C GLY A 32 4.42 -20.07 -4.91
N TRP A 33 3.87 -18.86 -5.05
CA TRP A 33 3.51 -17.99 -3.93
C TRP A 33 2.08 -18.28 -3.44
N GLN A 34 1.86 -18.27 -2.13
CA GLN A 34 0.52 -18.33 -1.53
C GLN A 34 0.01 -16.89 -1.32
N LEU A 35 -0.93 -16.48 -2.18
CA LEU A 35 -1.43 -15.10 -2.17
C LEU A 35 -2.64 -14.96 -1.25
N VAL A 36 -2.60 -13.94 -0.39
CA VAL A 36 -3.73 -13.50 0.42
C VAL A 36 -4.07 -12.07 0.01
N LEU A 37 -5.26 -11.88 -0.56
CA LEU A 37 -5.73 -10.63 -1.16
C LEU A 37 -7.01 -10.17 -0.43
N PRO A 38 -6.92 -9.70 0.83
CA PRO A 38 -8.10 -9.36 1.60
C PRO A 38 -8.72 -8.04 1.13
N ASP A 39 -10.01 -7.90 1.32
CA ASP A 39 -10.66 -6.59 1.28
C ASP A 39 -10.52 -5.92 2.65
N ARG A 40 -9.93 -4.72 2.68
CA ARG A 40 -9.83 -3.94 3.93
C ARG A 40 -11.23 -3.62 4.48
N PRO A 41 -11.37 -3.35 5.79
CA PRO A 41 -12.64 -2.96 6.39
C PRO A 41 -13.35 -1.85 5.58
N GLY A 42 -14.65 -2.02 5.33
CA GLY A 42 -15.44 -1.07 4.54
C GLY A 42 -15.31 -1.18 3.01
N HIS A 43 -14.58 -2.17 2.49
CA HIS A 43 -14.43 -2.42 1.05
C HIS A 43 -15.08 -3.74 0.64
N GLY A 44 -15.62 -3.80 -0.57
CA GLY A 44 -16.28 -5.00 -1.08
C GLY A 44 -17.38 -5.48 -0.15
N SER A 45 -17.23 -6.72 0.34
CA SER A 45 -18.14 -7.32 1.31
C SER A 45 -17.65 -7.24 2.77
N SER A 46 -16.45 -6.69 3.00
CA SER A 46 -15.89 -6.54 4.35
C SER A 46 -16.65 -5.46 5.13
N PRO A 47 -17.17 -5.75 6.33
CA PRO A 47 -17.87 -4.75 7.12
C PRO A 47 -16.96 -3.60 7.51
N SER A 48 -17.49 -2.38 7.51
CA SER A 48 -16.77 -1.21 8.01
C SER A 48 -16.58 -1.31 9.53
N ARG A 49 -15.44 -0.80 10.00
CA ARG A 49 -15.09 -0.67 11.43
C ARG A 49 -15.11 0.79 11.89
N GLY A 50 -15.72 1.67 11.13
CA GLY A 50 -15.72 3.13 11.32
C GLY A 50 -14.94 3.84 10.22
N ALA A 51 -14.46 5.05 10.50
CA ALA A 51 -13.60 5.79 9.59
C ALA A 51 -12.28 5.03 9.34
N GLU A 52 -11.75 5.12 8.13
CA GLU A 52 -10.46 4.49 7.80
C GLU A 52 -9.33 5.10 8.60
N ASP A 53 -8.57 4.25 9.26
CA ASP A 53 -7.37 4.60 10.02
C ASP A 53 -6.28 3.56 9.74
N MET A 54 -5.11 4.01 9.27
CA MET A 54 -4.02 3.13 8.89
C MET A 54 -3.47 2.32 10.07
N GLU A 55 -3.47 2.85 11.29
CA GLU A 55 -2.98 2.12 12.46
C GLU A 55 -4.00 1.10 12.96
N VAL A 56 -5.30 1.42 12.89
CA VAL A 56 -6.37 0.48 13.24
C VAL A 56 -6.41 -0.69 12.25
N ASP A 57 -6.34 -0.40 10.95
CA ASP A 57 -6.28 -1.43 9.92
C ASP A 57 -4.99 -2.25 10.01
N ALA A 58 -3.88 -1.64 10.45
CA ALA A 58 -2.61 -2.33 10.60
C ALA A 58 -2.62 -3.41 11.69
N LEU A 59 -3.41 -3.25 12.76
CA LEU A 59 -3.59 -4.29 13.79
C LEU A 59 -4.23 -5.54 13.17
N TRP A 60 -5.26 -5.34 12.35
CA TRP A 60 -5.91 -6.43 11.62
C TRP A 60 -4.98 -7.11 10.61
N VAL A 61 -4.17 -6.33 9.87
CA VAL A 61 -3.15 -6.88 8.95
C VAL A 61 -2.09 -7.66 9.72
N ALA A 62 -1.65 -7.15 10.88
CA ALA A 62 -0.66 -7.81 11.72
C ALA A 62 -1.12 -9.20 12.20
N GLU A 63 -2.40 -9.38 12.47
CA GLU A 63 -2.99 -10.69 12.79
C GLU A 63 -2.91 -11.66 11.59
N MET A 64 -3.07 -11.14 10.36
CA MET A 64 -3.04 -11.93 9.12
C MET A 64 -1.65 -12.35 8.67
N LEU A 65 -0.58 -11.75 9.20
CA LEU A 65 0.81 -12.09 8.82
C LEU A 65 1.19 -13.55 9.17
N GLY A 66 0.47 -14.17 10.12
CA GLY A 66 0.79 -15.49 10.61
C GLY A 66 2.19 -15.54 11.25
N GLU A 67 2.94 -16.60 10.98
CA GLU A 67 4.31 -16.74 11.48
C GLU A 67 5.29 -15.84 10.70
N SER A 68 5.13 -15.78 9.37
CA SER A 68 5.90 -14.84 8.54
C SER A 68 5.33 -14.73 7.13
N SER A 69 5.29 -13.51 6.58
CA SER A 69 4.78 -13.21 5.25
C SER A 69 5.61 -12.15 4.53
N HIS A 70 5.63 -12.19 3.21
CA HIS A 70 5.95 -11.02 2.41
C HIS A 70 4.74 -10.08 2.44
N LEU A 71 4.96 -8.81 2.73
CA LEU A 71 3.90 -7.83 2.84
C LEU A 71 4.00 -6.81 1.70
N VAL A 72 2.91 -6.63 0.98
CA VAL A 72 2.81 -5.72 -0.17
C VAL A 72 1.67 -4.76 0.09
N GLY A 73 1.91 -3.46 0.01
CA GLY A 73 0.87 -2.45 0.22
C GLY A 73 0.85 -1.41 -0.90
N HIS A 74 -0.35 -1.10 -1.41
CA HIS A 74 -0.55 -0.08 -2.44
C HIS A 74 -1.25 1.14 -1.87
N SER A 75 -0.75 2.34 -2.15
CA SER A 75 -1.37 3.62 -1.76
C SER A 75 -1.62 3.67 -0.25
N TYR A 76 -2.84 3.95 0.21
CA TYR A 76 -3.21 3.90 1.62
C TYR A 76 -2.93 2.53 2.26
N GLY A 77 -3.13 1.44 1.52
CA GLY A 77 -2.73 0.09 1.97
C GLY A 77 -1.22 -0.05 2.20
N GLY A 78 -0.40 0.80 1.59
CA GLY A 78 1.03 0.90 1.85
C GLY A 78 1.33 1.49 3.23
N LEU A 79 0.54 2.48 3.70
CA LEU A 79 0.63 3.00 5.07
C LEU A 79 0.24 1.92 6.08
N VAL A 80 -0.87 1.22 5.82
CA VAL A 80 -1.34 0.10 6.63
C VAL A 80 -0.27 -1.00 6.72
N ALA A 81 0.35 -1.35 5.59
CA ALA A 81 1.42 -2.36 5.55
C ALA A 81 2.67 -1.91 6.33
N LEU A 82 3.08 -0.64 6.19
CA LEU A 82 4.21 -0.10 6.95
C LEU A 82 3.94 -0.09 8.46
N ALA A 83 2.73 0.32 8.88
CA ALA A 83 2.34 0.30 10.29
C ALA A 83 2.29 -1.14 10.84
N ALA A 84 1.74 -2.10 10.08
CA ALA A 84 1.73 -3.53 10.47
C ALA A 84 3.15 -4.11 10.60
N ALA A 85 4.06 -3.72 9.71
CA ALA A 85 5.48 -4.10 9.80
C ALA A 85 6.15 -3.48 11.04
N GLY A 86 5.72 -2.29 11.45
CA GLY A 86 6.15 -1.66 12.71
C GLY A 86 5.65 -2.41 13.95
N PHE A 87 4.44 -2.96 13.92
CA PHE A 87 3.85 -3.71 15.03
C PHE A 87 4.40 -5.14 15.16
N ARG A 88 4.62 -5.81 14.02
CA ARG A 88 5.08 -7.20 13.96
C ARG A 88 6.27 -7.38 13.01
N PRO A 89 7.41 -6.73 13.30
CA PRO A 89 8.57 -6.77 12.41
C PRO A 89 9.17 -8.18 12.27
N ASP A 90 8.98 -9.03 13.26
CA ASP A 90 9.40 -10.44 13.26
C ASP A 90 8.62 -11.31 12.26
N ALA A 91 7.39 -10.92 11.94
CA ALA A 91 6.50 -11.64 11.03
C ALA A 91 6.60 -11.14 9.58
N VAL A 92 7.43 -10.14 9.26
CA VAL A 92 7.57 -9.60 7.91
C VAL A 92 8.90 -10.02 7.29
N LYS A 93 8.84 -10.82 6.23
CA LYS A 93 10.01 -11.27 5.46
C LYS A 93 10.56 -10.21 4.52
N SER A 94 9.67 -9.49 3.87
CA SER A 94 9.97 -8.31 3.06
C SER A 94 8.77 -7.39 2.97
N LEU A 95 9.01 -6.11 2.71
CA LEU A 95 7.98 -5.09 2.58
C LEU A 95 8.08 -4.43 1.21
N THR A 96 7.01 -4.49 0.41
CA THR A 96 6.87 -3.76 -0.85
C THR A 96 5.83 -2.64 -0.69
N LEU A 97 6.23 -1.40 -0.94
CA LEU A 97 5.41 -0.21 -0.85
C LEU A 97 5.19 0.38 -2.25
N ILE A 98 3.96 0.33 -2.75
CA ILE A 98 3.59 0.76 -4.10
C ILE A 98 2.86 2.10 -3.99
N GLU A 99 3.44 3.17 -4.55
CA GLU A 99 2.82 4.51 -4.52
C GLU A 99 2.26 4.87 -3.13
N ALA A 100 2.96 4.50 -2.06
CA ALA A 100 2.52 4.72 -0.69
C ALA A 100 2.81 6.16 -0.25
N PRO A 101 1.82 6.92 0.28
CA PRO A 101 1.99 8.31 0.66
C PRO A 101 2.68 8.46 2.03
N VAL A 102 3.89 7.92 2.17
CA VAL A 102 4.73 8.00 3.38
C VAL A 102 5.47 9.34 3.35
N TYR A 103 4.77 10.44 3.62
CA TYR A 103 5.29 11.80 3.43
C TYR A 103 6.54 12.09 4.24
N SER A 104 6.67 11.50 5.43
CA SER A 104 7.86 11.68 6.28
C SER A 104 9.17 11.21 5.62
N ALA A 105 9.08 10.37 4.57
CA ALA A 105 10.26 9.90 3.84
C ALA A 105 10.89 10.99 2.94
N ALA A 106 10.12 12.03 2.60
CA ALA A 106 10.58 13.16 1.77
C ALA A 106 9.87 14.47 2.17
N ALA A 107 9.74 14.75 3.48
CA ALA A 107 8.95 15.87 4.01
C ALA A 107 9.44 17.25 3.54
N ASP A 108 10.73 17.39 3.22
CA ASP A 108 11.31 18.64 2.76
C ASP A 108 11.26 18.82 1.22
N ASP A 109 10.74 17.81 0.50
CA ASP A 109 10.63 17.88 -0.95
C ASP A 109 9.47 18.78 -1.39
N PRO A 110 9.70 19.79 -2.26
CA PRO A 110 8.65 20.73 -2.67
C PRO A 110 7.45 20.05 -3.37
N ALA A 111 7.67 18.96 -4.12
CA ALA A 111 6.59 18.26 -4.78
C ALA A 111 5.71 17.50 -3.77
N VAL A 112 6.32 16.96 -2.72
CA VAL A 112 5.59 16.31 -1.61
C VAL A 112 4.76 17.33 -0.85
N GLN A 113 5.35 18.48 -0.50
CA GLN A 113 4.63 19.56 0.21
C GLN A 113 3.45 20.10 -0.62
N ALA A 114 3.66 20.32 -1.93
CA ALA A 114 2.57 20.76 -2.81
C ALA A 114 1.45 19.71 -2.91
N PHE A 115 1.82 18.43 -2.98
CA PHE A 115 0.85 17.33 -3.01
C PHE A 115 0.03 17.27 -1.72
N GLN A 116 0.66 17.38 -0.53
CA GLN A 116 0.01 17.39 0.77
C GLN A 116 -1.00 18.54 0.89
N VAL A 117 -0.60 19.75 0.49
CA VAL A 117 -1.50 20.93 0.50
C VAL A 117 -2.73 20.69 -0.35
N GLU A 118 -2.57 20.16 -1.56
CA GLU A 118 -3.69 19.93 -2.46
C GLU A 118 -4.59 18.77 -1.97
N GLN A 119 -4.01 17.70 -1.44
CA GLN A 119 -4.77 16.60 -0.83
C GLN A 119 -5.61 17.11 0.35
N ALA A 120 -5.02 17.88 1.26
CA ALA A 120 -5.72 18.45 2.41
C ALA A 120 -6.85 19.37 1.97
N ARG A 121 -6.61 20.21 0.94
CA ARG A 121 -7.65 21.07 0.34
C ARG A 121 -8.84 20.28 -0.20
N ILE A 122 -8.58 19.19 -0.93
CA ILE A 122 -9.63 18.33 -1.48
C ILE A 122 -10.39 17.65 -0.34
N GLN A 123 -9.69 17.06 0.61
CA GLN A 123 -10.28 16.29 1.69
C GLN A 123 -11.17 17.15 2.59
N SER A 124 -10.74 18.36 2.95
CA SER A 124 -11.47 19.28 3.81
C SER A 124 -12.56 20.11 3.09
N SER A 125 -12.65 20.04 1.76
CA SER A 125 -13.63 20.82 0.99
C SER A 125 -15.06 20.39 1.28
N ASP A 126 -16.00 21.34 1.20
CA ASP A 126 -17.45 21.09 1.35
C ASP A 126 -18.14 20.62 0.05
N ILE A 127 -17.36 20.25 -0.97
CA ILE A 127 -17.93 19.73 -2.22
C ILE A 127 -18.54 18.33 -2.02
N ALA A 128 -19.53 18.01 -2.87
CA ALA A 128 -20.21 16.72 -2.83
C ALA A 128 -19.21 15.53 -2.97
N PRO A 129 -19.54 14.35 -2.41
CA PRO A 129 -18.65 13.19 -2.38
C PRO A 129 -18.06 12.78 -3.74
N LEU A 130 -18.88 12.71 -4.78
CA LEU A 130 -18.43 12.29 -6.10
C LEU A 130 -17.43 13.27 -6.74
N PRO A 131 -17.69 14.59 -6.83
CA PRO A 131 -16.66 15.56 -7.24
C PRO A 131 -15.39 15.52 -6.41
N LYS A 132 -15.50 15.30 -5.09
CA LYS A 132 -14.34 15.14 -4.20
C LYS A 132 -13.47 13.95 -4.63
N LEU A 133 -14.08 12.79 -4.84
CA LEU A 133 -13.39 11.60 -5.34
C LEU A 133 -12.74 11.84 -6.70
N MET A 134 -13.43 12.55 -7.61
CA MET A 134 -12.89 12.85 -8.94
C MET A 134 -11.63 13.73 -8.86
N GLN A 135 -11.66 14.80 -8.03
CA GLN A 135 -10.48 15.65 -7.83
C GLN A 135 -9.31 14.86 -7.21
N PHE A 136 -9.60 14.05 -6.20
CA PHE A 136 -8.59 13.20 -5.58
C PHE A 136 -8.01 12.18 -6.58
N SER A 137 -8.85 11.52 -7.37
CA SER A 137 -8.40 10.58 -8.40
C SER A 137 -7.51 11.25 -9.46
N GLN A 138 -7.77 12.51 -9.77
CA GLN A 138 -6.96 13.32 -10.67
C GLN A 138 -5.60 13.66 -10.04
N LEU A 139 -5.59 14.08 -8.77
CA LEU A 139 -4.37 14.40 -8.02
C LEU A 139 -3.42 13.20 -7.95
N VAL A 140 -3.94 12.01 -7.61
CA VAL A 140 -3.14 10.78 -7.52
C VAL A 140 -2.95 10.10 -8.89
N MET A 141 -3.48 10.66 -9.97
CA MET A 141 -3.34 10.13 -11.34
C MET A 141 -3.90 8.71 -11.51
N ILE A 142 -5.13 8.47 -11.05
CA ILE A 142 -5.83 7.21 -11.32
C ILE A 142 -6.14 7.11 -12.83
N PRO A 143 -5.73 6.03 -13.53
CA PRO A 143 -6.04 5.88 -14.94
C PRO A 143 -7.55 5.72 -15.17
N ARG A 144 -8.04 6.27 -16.28
CA ARG A 144 -9.47 6.17 -16.68
C ARG A 144 -9.79 4.88 -17.45
N GLU A 145 -8.79 4.06 -17.70
CA GLU A 145 -8.94 2.80 -18.45
C GLU A 145 -9.88 1.83 -17.74
N ASP A 146 -10.59 1.05 -18.54
CA ASP A 146 -11.48 0.01 -18.04
C ASP A 146 -10.67 -1.08 -17.31
N ARG A 147 -10.98 -1.26 -16.04
CA ARG A 147 -10.36 -2.27 -15.19
C ARG A 147 -11.21 -3.53 -15.05
N GLY A 148 -12.10 -3.76 -16.02
CA GLY A 148 -12.91 -4.96 -16.14
C GLY A 148 -14.16 -5.01 -15.25
N ASN A 149 -14.19 -4.28 -14.14
CA ASN A 149 -15.36 -4.15 -13.27
C ASN A 149 -15.39 -2.75 -12.63
N PRO A 150 -15.86 -1.73 -13.37
CA PRO A 150 -15.88 -0.37 -12.86
C PRO A 150 -16.85 -0.25 -11.67
N PRO A 151 -16.54 0.61 -10.68
CA PRO A 151 -17.44 0.88 -9.58
C PRO A 151 -18.75 1.50 -10.06
N THR A 152 -19.86 1.17 -9.40
CA THR A 152 -21.17 1.80 -9.65
C THR A 152 -21.16 3.26 -9.19
N MET A 153 -22.15 4.05 -9.63
CA MET A 153 -22.31 5.45 -9.15
C MET A 153 -22.52 5.51 -7.65
N GLU A 154 -23.20 4.52 -7.06
CA GLU A 154 -23.39 4.41 -5.63
C GLU A 154 -22.04 4.18 -4.92
N GLN A 155 -21.23 3.25 -5.41
CA GLN A 155 -19.89 2.98 -4.89
C GLN A 155 -18.97 4.20 -5.03
N LEU A 156 -18.99 4.90 -6.17
CA LEU A 156 -18.20 6.12 -6.35
C LEU A 156 -18.61 7.21 -5.36
N THR A 157 -19.91 7.35 -5.10
CA THR A 157 -20.40 8.31 -4.10
C THR A 157 -19.99 7.90 -2.68
N ALA A 158 -20.08 6.62 -2.34
CA ALA A 158 -19.64 6.07 -1.06
C ALA A 158 -18.12 6.25 -0.86
N MET A 159 -17.32 6.00 -1.90
CA MET A 159 -15.86 6.25 -1.86
C MET A 159 -15.52 7.72 -1.62
N GLY A 160 -16.28 8.64 -2.23
CA GLY A 160 -16.10 10.07 -1.99
C GLY A 160 -16.45 10.47 -0.55
N ALA A 161 -17.47 9.86 0.04
CA ALA A 161 -17.82 10.04 1.45
C ALA A 161 -16.73 9.43 2.38
N GLY A 162 -16.25 8.22 2.05
CA GLY A 162 -15.15 7.58 2.76
C GLY A 162 -13.87 8.44 2.75
N LEU A 163 -13.52 9.03 1.61
CA LEU A 163 -12.37 9.93 1.49
C LEU A 163 -12.46 11.13 2.45
N ALA A 164 -13.65 11.66 2.69
CA ALA A 164 -13.85 12.81 3.58
C ALA A 164 -13.60 12.47 5.06
N THR A 165 -13.75 11.20 5.45
CA THR A 165 -13.60 10.74 6.84
C THR A 165 -12.35 9.92 7.07
N MET A 166 -11.64 9.55 6.01
CA MET A 166 -10.38 8.80 6.08
C MET A 166 -9.33 9.62 6.84
N ARG A 167 -8.64 9.02 7.81
CA ARG A 167 -7.52 9.65 8.48
C ARG A 167 -6.45 10.02 7.46
N SER A 168 -6.05 11.29 7.47
CA SER A 168 -5.03 11.77 6.54
C SER A 168 -3.68 11.10 6.79
N PRO A 169 -2.89 10.80 5.75
CA PRO A 169 -1.50 10.39 5.92
C PRO A 169 -0.65 11.40 6.72
N ASP A 170 -1.01 12.71 6.67
CA ASP A 170 -0.36 13.77 7.44
C ASP A 170 -0.54 13.63 8.96
N ASP A 171 -1.62 12.99 9.40
CA ASP A 171 -1.94 12.80 10.81
C ASP A 171 -1.19 11.60 11.42
N TRP A 172 -0.30 10.98 10.67
CA TRP A 172 0.49 9.84 11.13
C TRP A 172 1.99 10.06 10.99
N ASP A 173 2.70 10.06 12.11
CA ASP A 173 4.16 10.03 12.11
C ASP A 173 4.67 8.62 11.81
N SER A 174 5.02 8.36 10.55
CA SER A 174 5.52 7.06 10.11
C SER A 174 6.99 6.77 10.44
N ARG A 175 7.74 7.75 10.99
CA ARG A 175 9.18 7.59 11.31
C ARG A 175 9.48 6.48 12.31
N PRO A 176 8.68 6.26 13.38
CA PRO A 176 8.88 5.13 14.28
C PRO A 176 8.77 3.78 13.57
N ALA A 177 7.78 3.59 12.68
CA ALA A 177 7.62 2.37 11.90
C ALA A 177 8.80 2.16 10.94
N LEU A 178 9.24 3.20 10.23
CA LEU A 178 10.43 3.15 9.36
C LEU A 178 11.69 2.77 10.14
N THR A 179 11.86 3.32 11.35
CA THR A 179 12.99 2.99 12.23
C THR A 179 12.95 1.52 12.65
N THR A 180 11.78 1.01 13.01
CA THR A 180 11.59 -0.41 13.36
C THR A 180 11.91 -1.32 12.19
N VAL A 181 11.42 -0.98 10.99
CA VAL A 181 11.70 -1.74 9.75
C VAL A 181 13.19 -1.79 9.46
N LEU A 182 13.89 -0.66 9.59
CA LEU A 182 15.35 -0.58 9.40
C LEU A 182 16.10 -1.41 10.45
N GLN A 183 15.77 -1.26 11.74
CA GLN A 183 16.42 -1.99 12.84
C GLN A 183 16.20 -3.50 12.74
N ALA A 184 15.00 -3.91 12.34
CA ALA A 184 14.66 -5.29 12.08
C ALA A 184 15.28 -5.83 10.78
N LYS A 185 15.97 -5.00 10.00
CA LYS A 185 16.59 -5.36 8.71
C LYS A 185 15.60 -6.01 7.74
N ILE A 186 14.35 -5.52 7.73
CA ILE A 186 13.34 -5.97 6.76
C ILE A 186 13.75 -5.43 5.40
N PRO A 187 13.93 -6.28 4.36
CA PRO A 187 14.15 -5.79 3.01
C PRO A 187 12.95 -4.95 2.53
N VAL A 188 13.21 -3.75 2.00
CA VAL A 188 12.17 -2.84 1.50
C VAL A 188 12.34 -2.58 0.02
N LEU A 189 11.23 -2.64 -0.73
CA LEU A 189 11.11 -2.24 -2.12
C LEU A 189 10.03 -1.17 -2.24
N ALA A 190 10.42 0.05 -2.60
CA ALA A 190 9.50 1.09 -3.03
C ALA A 190 9.27 0.98 -4.54
N VAL A 191 8.02 1.02 -4.99
CA VAL A 191 7.65 0.94 -6.41
C VAL A 191 6.80 2.15 -6.76
N THR A 192 7.21 2.88 -7.80
CA THR A 192 6.46 4.04 -8.29
C THR A 192 6.17 3.95 -9.79
N GLY A 193 5.11 4.66 -10.23
CA GLY A 193 4.68 4.69 -11.63
C GLY A 193 5.40 5.72 -12.50
N GLY A 194 6.15 6.63 -11.87
CA GLY A 194 6.89 7.70 -12.55
C GLY A 194 6.01 8.82 -13.12
N GLY A 195 4.72 8.85 -12.81
CA GLY A 195 3.80 9.92 -13.24
C GLY A 195 3.77 11.13 -12.31
N ASN A 196 3.84 10.89 -11.01
CA ASN A 196 3.73 11.94 -9.99
C ASN A 196 5.07 12.15 -9.28
N PRO A 197 5.67 13.38 -9.34
CA PRO A 197 6.97 13.65 -8.73
C PRO A 197 6.99 13.48 -7.21
N ALA A 198 5.87 13.72 -6.50
CA ALA A 198 5.79 13.52 -5.05
C ALA A 198 6.04 12.05 -4.68
N PHE A 199 5.41 11.10 -5.38
CA PHE A 199 5.64 9.68 -5.13
C PHE A 199 7.05 9.24 -5.53
N GLY A 200 7.65 9.85 -6.55
CA GLY A 200 9.05 9.65 -6.90
C GLY A 200 9.99 9.99 -5.73
N ALA A 201 9.84 11.21 -5.18
CA ALA A 201 10.62 11.67 -4.03
C ALA A 201 10.41 10.79 -2.79
N ILE A 202 9.16 10.38 -2.51
CA ILE A 202 8.83 9.46 -1.41
C ILE A 202 9.53 8.11 -1.63
N GLY A 203 9.48 7.55 -2.84
CA GLY A 203 10.13 6.26 -3.16
C GLY A 203 11.63 6.29 -2.91
N GLU A 204 12.31 7.35 -3.33
CA GLU A 204 13.74 7.59 -3.05
C GLU A 204 13.99 7.76 -1.56
N GLY A 205 13.15 8.51 -0.86
CA GLY A 205 13.22 8.71 0.58
C GLY A 205 13.08 7.41 1.37
N LEU A 206 12.11 6.58 1.01
CA LEU A 206 11.90 5.25 1.60
C LEU A 206 13.14 4.37 1.41
N ALA A 207 13.70 4.33 0.20
CA ALA A 207 14.91 3.56 -0.06
C ALA A 207 16.09 4.01 0.82
N ARG A 208 16.27 5.34 0.98
CA ARG A 208 17.33 5.89 1.87
C ARG A 208 17.09 5.53 3.34
N MET A 209 15.87 5.75 3.85
CA MET A 209 15.56 5.59 5.28
C MET A 209 15.57 4.13 5.73
N THR A 210 15.28 3.20 4.84
CA THR A 210 15.20 1.77 5.15
C THR A 210 16.41 0.96 4.66
N SER A 211 17.38 1.59 4.01
CA SER A 211 18.45 0.91 3.27
C SER A 211 17.89 -0.07 2.22
N GLY A 212 16.70 0.25 1.68
CA GLY A 212 15.98 -0.54 0.70
C GLY A 212 16.29 -0.16 -0.75
N ARG A 213 15.38 -0.53 -1.64
CA ARG A 213 15.46 -0.23 -3.08
C ARG A 213 14.26 0.59 -3.54
N HIS A 214 14.45 1.46 -4.52
CA HIS A 214 13.37 2.13 -5.25
C HIS A 214 13.46 1.75 -6.73
N ILE A 215 12.33 1.37 -7.31
CA ILE A 215 12.21 1.12 -8.75
C ILE A 215 11.04 1.92 -9.33
N VAL A 216 11.19 2.33 -10.58
CA VAL A 216 10.12 2.99 -11.34
C VAL A 216 9.62 2.04 -12.41
N ILE A 217 8.37 1.62 -12.30
CA ILE A 217 7.65 0.91 -13.37
C ILE A 217 6.84 1.96 -14.13
N ARG A 218 7.30 2.34 -15.31
CA ARG A 218 6.79 3.49 -16.09
C ARG A 218 5.36 3.25 -16.58
N SER A 219 4.40 3.35 -15.67
CA SER A 219 2.98 3.35 -15.97
C SER A 219 2.43 4.74 -16.27
N GLY A 220 3.10 5.79 -15.79
CA GLY A 220 2.62 7.17 -15.85
C GLY A 220 1.42 7.46 -14.93
N HIS A 221 1.04 6.52 -14.06
CA HIS A 221 -0.13 6.64 -13.18
C HIS A 221 0.09 5.91 -11.84
N HIS A 222 -0.85 6.08 -10.91
CA HIS A 222 -0.79 5.60 -9.51
C HIS A 222 -0.91 4.06 -9.35
N LEU A 223 -1.02 3.29 -10.41
CA LEU A 223 -1.24 1.84 -10.38
C LEU A 223 -0.15 1.09 -11.17
N PRO A 224 1.14 1.21 -10.83
CA PRO A 224 2.22 0.53 -11.58
C PRO A 224 2.08 -0.99 -11.59
N GLN A 225 1.37 -1.58 -10.63
CA GLN A 225 1.07 -3.01 -10.58
C GLN A 225 0.20 -3.49 -11.75
N LEU A 226 -0.46 -2.59 -12.48
CA LEU A 226 -1.20 -2.95 -13.70
C LEU A 226 -0.27 -3.27 -14.89
N ILE A 227 1.00 -2.83 -14.85
CA ILE A 227 2.03 -3.29 -15.80
C ILE A 227 2.52 -4.68 -15.38
N ALA A 228 1.61 -5.65 -15.46
CA ALA A 228 1.69 -6.94 -14.80
C ALA A 228 3.01 -7.69 -14.99
N GLY A 229 3.54 -7.75 -16.24
CA GLY A 229 4.79 -8.45 -16.52
C GLY A 229 5.96 -7.88 -15.73
N GLN A 230 6.25 -6.60 -15.91
CA GLN A 230 7.36 -5.93 -15.23
C GLN A 230 7.20 -5.93 -13.71
N PHE A 231 5.99 -5.66 -13.23
CA PHE A 231 5.73 -5.62 -11.80
C PHE A 231 5.89 -7.00 -11.15
N ASN A 232 5.25 -8.03 -11.70
CA ASN A 232 5.32 -9.38 -11.16
C ASN A 232 6.74 -9.93 -11.17
N ASP A 233 7.51 -9.65 -12.22
CA ASP A 233 8.92 -10.08 -12.30
C ASP A 233 9.77 -9.36 -11.23
N ALA A 234 9.55 -8.06 -11.03
CA ALA A 234 10.30 -7.28 -10.05
C ALA A 234 10.03 -7.74 -8.61
N ILE A 235 8.76 -7.93 -8.23
CA ILE A 235 8.43 -8.36 -6.86
C ILE A 235 8.75 -9.83 -6.62
N ASP A 236 8.60 -10.71 -7.61
CA ASP A 236 9.02 -12.11 -7.52
C ASP A 236 10.53 -12.21 -7.24
N ALA A 237 11.35 -11.52 -8.02
CA ALA A 237 12.79 -11.47 -7.81
C ALA A 237 13.16 -10.91 -6.45
N PHE A 238 12.49 -9.85 -5.99
CA PHE A 238 12.71 -9.24 -4.69
C PHE A 238 12.35 -10.17 -3.53
N MET A 239 11.19 -10.80 -3.58
CA MET A 239 10.75 -11.74 -2.53
C MET A 239 11.63 -12.98 -2.47
N ARG A 240 12.05 -13.53 -3.63
CA ARG A 240 13.01 -14.66 -3.66
C ARG A 240 14.37 -14.28 -3.11
N ASP A 241 14.83 -13.07 -3.32
CA ASP A 241 16.07 -12.57 -2.73
C ASP A 241 15.96 -12.52 -1.20
N ALA A 242 14.83 -12.01 -0.68
CA ALA A 242 14.55 -12.00 0.74
C ALA A 242 14.51 -13.43 1.35
N GLU A 243 13.90 -14.41 0.66
CA GLU A 243 13.88 -15.81 1.09
C GLU A 243 15.31 -16.40 1.18
N ARG A 244 16.21 -16.05 0.25
CA ARG A 244 17.60 -16.53 0.27
C ARG A 244 18.44 -15.89 1.36
N THR A 245 18.25 -14.59 1.58
CA THR A 245 19.08 -13.80 2.50
C THR A 245 18.68 -14.00 3.96
N TYR A 246 17.39 -14.32 4.22
CA TYR A 246 16.82 -14.50 5.55
C TYR A 246 16.11 -15.85 5.72
N PRO A 247 16.80 -17.00 5.49
CA PRO A 247 16.18 -18.33 5.50
C PRO A 247 15.66 -18.78 6.88
N GLY A 248 15.83 -17.99 7.92
CA GLY A 248 15.68 -18.43 9.31
C GLY A 248 15.00 -17.47 10.26
N ARG A 249 13.97 -16.69 9.86
CA ARG A 249 12.98 -16.23 10.84
C ARG A 249 11.95 -17.35 11.08
N ARG A 250 12.45 -18.51 11.60
CA ARG A 250 11.58 -19.53 12.21
C ARG A 250 11.23 -19.02 13.60
N SER A 251 9.93 -19.02 13.92
CA SER A 251 9.49 -18.91 15.31
C SER A 251 10.30 -19.87 16.18
N PRO A 252 10.72 -19.46 17.40
CA PRO A 252 11.29 -20.42 18.32
C PRO A 252 10.27 -21.53 18.51
N ALA A 253 10.72 -22.79 18.39
CA ALA A 253 9.88 -23.94 18.67
C ALA A 253 9.24 -23.77 20.05
N PRO A 254 7.97 -24.15 20.25
CA PRO A 254 7.38 -24.11 21.58
C PRO A 254 8.28 -24.93 22.51
N GLN A 255 8.74 -24.28 23.59
CA GLN A 255 9.49 -24.98 24.61
C GLN A 255 8.57 -26.02 25.29
N PRO A 256 9.07 -27.23 25.54
CA PRO A 256 8.30 -28.32 26.13
C PRO A 256 7.76 -28.00 27.51
#